data_93dfa21eafad6261f198c40307dbe4a4
#
_entry.id   93dfa21eafad6261f198c40307dbe4a4
#
_cell.length_a   1.000
_cell.length_b   1.000
_cell.length_c   1.000
_cell.angle_alpha   90.00
_cell.angle_beta   90.00
_cell.angle_gamma   90.00
#
_symmetry.space_group_name_H-M   'P 1'
#
loop_
_entity.id
_entity.type
_entity.pdbx_description
1 polymer ?
#
loop_
_entity_poly.entity_id
_entity_poly.type
_entity_poly.pdbx_seq_one_letter_code
_entity_poly.pdbx_strand_id
1 'polypeptide(L)'
;EKPFTLKYNEAVELFEIAETRGLILIEAITNQYQKNYLDIKDSIDNIGEIRLVECNFSQLSSRYEAFKNGILAPVFDKSKGGGVLGDLNIYNIHFVVGLFGKPNKVHYSPNIVNDVDTSGILLLEYDNFKVVCIAAKDTFNNSYVNIQGDQGIIKVIGPTNEVPNYSIQTKDNSIEENNNIHSHRMFAEFKKFVEVINNKDFEFMNDQKEHTLNVMYIYEEAKKFIDN
;
A
#
# COMPACT_ATOMS: atom_id res chain seq x y z
N GLU A 1 0.90 -4.13 12.84
CA GLU A 1 0.24 -4.87 11.74
C GLU A 1 -0.58 -3.92 10.88
N LYS A 2 -0.83 -4.32 9.62
CA LYS A 2 -1.69 -3.59 8.69
C LYS A 2 -3.15 -4.14 8.73
N PRO A 3 -4.17 -3.29 8.52
CA PRO A 3 -4.08 -1.84 8.63
C PRO A 3 -3.69 -1.45 10.06
N PHE A 4 -2.97 -0.35 10.21
CA PHE A 4 -2.41 0.06 11.51
C PHE A 4 -3.49 0.19 12.59
N THR A 5 -4.61 0.82 12.24
CA THR A 5 -5.83 0.93 13.07
C THR A 5 -7.07 0.84 12.16
N LEU A 6 -8.27 0.90 12.74
CA LEU A 6 -9.51 0.95 11.96
C LEU A 6 -10.02 2.38 11.72
N LYS A 7 -9.49 3.36 12.47
CA LYS A 7 -9.83 4.77 12.38
C LYS A 7 -8.58 5.64 12.45
N TYR A 8 -8.62 6.78 11.76
CA TYR A 8 -7.52 7.74 11.73
C TYR A 8 -7.14 8.25 13.13
N ASN A 9 -8.13 8.63 13.94
CA ASN A 9 -7.87 9.17 15.27
C ASN A 9 -7.23 8.15 16.23
N GLU A 10 -7.51 6.86 16.08
CA GLU A 10 -6.86 5.79 16.85
C GLU A 10 -5.35 5.75 16.54
N ALA A 11 -4.97 5.94 15.28
CA ALA A 11 -3.56 6.01 14.88
C ALA A 11 -2.87 7.24 15.50
N VAL A 12 -3.53 8.40 15.46
CA VAL A 12 -3.00 9.64 16.07
C VAL A 12 -2.75 9.43 17.56
N GLU A 13 -3.73 8.90 18.29
CA GLU A 13 -3.63 8.65 19.75
C GLU A 13 -2.48 7.69 20.09
N LEU A 14 -2.33 6.61 19.32
CA LEU A 14 -1.24 5.64 19.52
C LEU A 14 0.14 6.28 19.33
N PHE A 15 0.32 7.13 18.32
CA PHE A 15 1.58 7.84 18.11
C PHE A 15 1.83 8.87 19.22
N GLU A 16 0.84 9.61 19.69
CA GLU A 16 0.98 10.54 20.82
C GLU A 16 1.39 9.82 22.11
N ILE A 17 0.82 8.64 22.39
CA ILE A 17 1.19 7.80 23.53
C ILE A 17 2.66 7.34 23.38
N ALA A 18 3.06 6.88 22.19
CA ALA A 18 4.40 6.42 21.95
C ALA A 18 5.43 7.54 22.15
N GLU A 19 5.18 8.72 21.57
CA GLU A 19 6.04 9.91 21.70
C GLU A 19 6.16 10.34 23.18
N THR A 20 5.04 10.46 23.90
CA THR A 20 5.02 10.86 25.31
C THR A 20 5.81 9.91 26.20
N ARG A 21 5.84 8.63 25.85
CA ARG A 21 6.55 7.58 26.60
C ARG A 21 7.95 7.30 26.09
N GLY A 22 8.41 7.96 25.03
CA GLY A 22 9.71 7.69 24.40
C GLY A 22 9.81 6.28 23.81
N LEU A 23 8.70 5.76 23.24
CA LEU A 23 8.64 4.45 22.63
C LEU A 23 8.72 4.56 21.11
N ILE A 24 9.33 3.57 20.46
CA ILE A 24 9.33 3.42 19.01
C ILE A 24 8.05 2.69 18.62
N LEU A 25 7.27 3.32 17.76
CA LEU A 25 6.04 2.76 17.19
C LEU A 25 6.10 2.88 15.66
N ILE A 26 6.05 1.76 14.96
CA ILE A 26 6.14 1.69 13.49
C ILE A 26 5.12 0.68 12.99
N GLU A 27 4.44 1.00 11.89
CA GLU A 27 3.56 0.05 11.21
C GLU A 27 4.38 -1.01 10.48
N ALA A 28 3.98 -2.27 10.60
CA ALA A 28 4.58 -3.36 9.86
C ALA A 28 3.96 -3.45 8.46
N ILE A 29 4.70 -2.96 7.46
CA ILE A 29 4.29 -2.93 6.05
C ILE A 29 5.49 -3.21 5.13
N THR A 30 5.52 -4.37 4.51
CA THR A 30 6.69 -4.93 3.83
C THR A 30 7.25 -4.09 2.69
N ASN A 31 6.39 -3.50 1.87
CA ASN A 31 6.81 -2.84 0.63
C ASN A 31 7.71 -1.62 0.85
N GLN A 32 7.55 -0.90 1.96
CA GLN A 32 8.33 0.30 2.25
C GLN A 32 9.84 0.03 2.48
N TYR A 33 10.21 -1.23 2.73
CA TYR A 33 11.58 -1.64 3.08
C TYR A 33 12.27 -2.43 1.96
N GLN A 34 11.55 -2.81 0.90
CA GLN A 34 12.11 -3.61 -0.18
C GLN A 34 13.02 -2.78 -1.07
N LYS A 35 14.18 -3.33 -1.44
CA LYS A 35 15.18 -2.62 -2.25
C LYS A 35 14.62 -2.19 -3.60
N ASN A 36 13.82 -3.05 -4.26
CA ASN A 36 13.17 -2.70 -5.51
C ASN A 36 12.25 -1.47 -5.37
N TYR A 37 11.51 -1.37 -4.25
CA TYR A 37 10.66 -0.21 -3.99
C TYR A 37 11.47 1.07 -3.76
N LEU A 38 12.58 0.97 -3.01
CA LEU A 38 13.48 2.09 -2.79
C LEU A 38 14.14 2.55 -4.08
N ASP A 39 14.56 1.61 -4.94
CA ASP A 39 15.12 1.92 -6.26
C ASP A 39 14.11 2.62 -7.18
N ILE A 40 12.84 2.18 -7.15
CA ILE A 40 11.76 2.87 -7.86
C ILE A 40 11.60 4.30 -7.35
N LYS A 41 11.61 4.49 -6.02
CA LYS A 41 11.50 5.81 -5.40
C LYS A 41 12.63 6.74 -5.83
N ASP A 42 13.88 6.24 -5.81
CA ASP A 42 15.05 7.00 -6.21
C ASP A 42 15.09 7.31 -7.72
N SER A 43 14.34 6.54 -8.52
CA SER A 43 14.32 6.65 -9.98
C SER A 43 13.08 7.36 -10.53
N ILE A 44 12.17 7.82 -9.68
CA ILE A 44 10.87 8.36 -10.12
C ILE A 44 11.02 9.58 -11.05
N ASP A 45 12.02 10.42 -10.81
CA ASP A 45 12.28 11.61 -11.61
C ASP A 45 12.83 11.29 -13.01
N ASN A 46 13.35 10.09 -13.23
CA ASN A 46 13.91 9.67 -14.53
C ASN A 46 12.85 9.53 -15.63
N ILE A 47 11.58 9.40 -15.26
CA ILE A 47 10.47 9.27 -16.21
C ILE A 47 9.72 10.58 -16.46
N GLY A 48 10.24 11.69 -15.94
CA GLY A 48 9.66 13.03 -16.12
C GLY A 48 8.43 13.28 -15.26
N GLU A 49 7.53 14.17 -15.75
CA GLU A 49 6.32 14.49 -15.01
C GLU A 49 5.32 13.33 -15.02
N ILE A 50 4.92 12.88 -13.82
CA ILE A 50 3.94 11.80 -13.67
C ILE A 50 2.59 12.26 -14.21
N ARG A 51 1.92 11.38 -14.96
CA ARG A 51 0.59 11.62 -15.54
C ARG A 51 -0.46 10.65 -15.03
N LEU A 52 -0.10 9.36 -14.90
CA LEU A 52 -1.02 8.31 -14.47
C LEU A 52 -0.28 7.23 -13.70
N VAL A 53 -0.92 6.71 -12.65
CA VAL A 53 -0.42 5.56 -11.89
C VAL A 53 -1.53 4.53 -11.76
N GLU A 54 -1.20 3.28 -12.05
CA GLU A 54 -2.08 2.14 -11.87
C GLU A 54 -1.40 1.12 -10.96
N CYS A 55 -2.06 0.76 -9.88
CA CYS A 55 -1.69 -0.35 -9.02
C CYS A 55 -2.80 -1.40 -9.05
N ASN A 56 -2.47 -2.65 -9.27
CA ASN A 56 -3.41 -3.75 -9.18
C ASN A 56 -2.85 -4.84 -8.28
N PHE A 57 -3.56 -5.11 -7.18
CA PHE A 57 -3.31 -6.26 -6.34
C PHE A 57 -4.58 -7.12 -6.24
N SER A 58 -4.73 -8.05 -7.15
CA SER A 58 -5.86 -8.97 -7.23
C SER A 58 -5.40 -10.40 -7.03
N GLN A 59 -6.01 -11.06 -6.05
CA GLN A 59 -5.69 -12.44 -5.70
C GLN A 59 -6.95 -13.15 -5.22
N LEU A 60 -7.44 -14.15 -5.96
CA LEU A 60 -8.58 -14.94 -5.50
C LEU A 60 -8.27 -15.56 -4.14
N SER A 61 -9.09 -15.19 -3.15
CA SER A 61 -8.94 -15.74 -1.80
C SER A 61 -9.40 -17.20 -1.75
N SER A 62 -8.57 -18.07 -1.20
CA SER A 62 -8.95 -19.46 -0.92
C SER A 62 -10.13 -19.61 0.05
N ARG A 63 -10.50 -18.53 0.76
CA ARG A 63 -11.63 -18.48 1.69
C ARG A 63 -12.89 -17.86 1.08
N TYR A 64 -12.83 -17.41 -0.18
CA TYR A 64 -13.95 -16.68 -0.80
C TYR A 64 -15.20 -17.55 -0.96
N GLU A 65 -15.08 -18.80 -1.39
CA GLU A 65 -16.22 -19.72 -1.49
C GLU A 65 -16.87 -20.00 -0.13
N ALA A 66 -16.07 -20.21 0.91
CA ALA A 66 -16.58 -20.40 2.28
C ALA A 66 -17.30 -19.14 2.78
N PHE A 67 -16.74 -17.95 2.48
CA PHE A 67 -17.35 -16.66 2.81
C PHE A 67 -18.72 -16.47 2.13
N LYS A 68 -18.86 -16.77 0.84
CA LYS A 68 -20.16 -16.73 0.14
C LYS A 68 -21.22 -17.62 0.81
N ASN A 69 -20.78 -18.72 1.40
CA ASN A 69 -21.64 -19.67 2.12
C ASN A 69 -21.82 -19.33 3.62
N GLY A 70 -21.49 -18.11 4.04
CA GLY A 70 -21.72 -17.59 5.39
C GLY A 70 -20.64 -17.95 6.43
N ILE A 71 -19.50 -18.54 6.02
CA ILE A 71 -18.39 -18.82 6.94
C ILE A 71 -17.46 -17.58 6.97
N LEU A 72 -17.53 -16.83 8.06
CA LEU A 72 -16.79 -15.60 8.22
C LEU A 72 -15.35 -15.85 8.68
N ALA A 73 -14.39 -15.73 7.76
CA ALA A 73 -12.95 -15.71 8.09
C ALA A 73 -12.50 -14.28 8.45
N PRO A 74 -11.46 -14.09 9.28
CA PRO A 74 -10.97 -12.75 9.70
C PRO A 74 -10.71 -11.78 8.53
N VAL A 75 -10.23 -12.28 7.38
CA VAL A 75 -9.95 -11.47 6.19
C VAL A 75 -11.20 -10.92 5.49
N PHE A 76 -12.39 -11.34 5.90
CA PHE A 76 -13.70 -10.83 5.48
C PHE A 76 -14.52 -10.25 6.65
N ASP A 77 -13.94 -10.14 7.86
CA ASP A 77 -14.60 -9.62 9.04
C ASP A 77 -14.34 -8.11 9.17
N LYS A 78 -15.34 -7.29 8.87
CA LYS A 78 -15.26 -5.82 8.96
C LYS A 78 -14.75 -5.34 10.33
N SER A 79 -15.14 -6.02 11.42
CA SER A 79 -14.73 -5.63 12.77
C SER A 79 -13.22 -5.78 13.03
N LYS A 80 -12.53 -6.51 12.15
CA LYS A 80 -11.08 -6.76 12.18
C LYS A 80 -10.34 -6.09 11.03
N GLY A 81 -11.00 -5.15 10.32
CA GLY A 81 -10.41 -4.54 9.12
C GLY A 81 -10.42 -5.45 7.90
N GLY A 82 -11.24 -6.51 7.91
CA GLY A 82 -11.44 -7.41 6.76
C GLY A 82 -12.15 -6.70 5.61
N GLY A 83 -12.06 -7.31 4.41
CA GLY A 83 -12.45 -6.73 3.14
C GLY A 83 -11.23 -6.48 2.26
N VAL A 84 -11.44 -6.17 0.99
CA VAL A 84 -10.33 -6.01 0.05
C VAL A 84 -9.55 -4.71 0.29
N LEU A 85 -10.23 -3.65 0.72
CA LEU A 85 -9.60 -2.36 1.01
C LEU A 85 -8.51 -2.49 2.09
N GLY A 86 -8.83 -3.11 3.23
CA GLY A 86 -7.91 -3.28 4.36
C GLY A 86 -6.94 -4.45 4.23
N ASP A 87 -7.22 -5.43 3.38
CA ASP A 87 -6.35 -6.61 3.28
C ASP A 87 -5.38 -6.56 2.10
N LEU A 88 -5.81 -6.19 0.91
CA LEU A 88 -4.97 -6.12 -0.30
C LEU A 88 -4.72 -4.68 -0.75
N ASN A 89 -5.77 -3.84 -0.87
CA ASN A 89 -5.61 -2.50 -1.41
C ASN A 89 -4.77 -1.58 -0.52
N ILE A 90 -4.70 -1.88 0.77
CA ILE A 90 -3.82 -1.19 1.71
C ILE A 90 -2.35 -1.20 1.25
N TYR A 91 -1.86 -2.27 0.61
CA TYR A 91 -0.50 -2.33 0.06
C TYR A 91 -0.32 -1.40 -1.14
N ASN A 92 -1.35 -1.26 -1.99
CA ASN A 92 -1.34 -0.28 -3.07
C ASN A 92 -1.31 1.15 -2.50
N ILE A 93 -2.10 1.42 -1.45
CA ILE A 93 -2.12 2.73 -0.79
C ILE A 93 -0.74 3.06 -0.21
N HIS A 94 -0.12 2.13 0.52
CA HIS A 94 1.24 2.32 1.04
C HIS A 94 2.27 2.55 -0.07
N PHE A 95 2.17 1.80 -1.18
CA PHE A 95 3.07 1.96 -2.32
C PHE A 95 2.98 3.38 -2.89
N VAL A 96 1.76 3.87 -3.11
CA VAL A 96 1.50 5.19 -3.69
C VAL A 96 1.89 6.32 -2.72
N VAL A 97 1.47 6.22 -1.46
CA VAL A 97 1.74 7.25 -0.43
C VAL A 97 3.24 7.40 -0.18
N GLY A 98 4.00 6.32 -0.19
CA GLY A 98 5.44 6.38 0.01
C GLY A 98 6.20 7.03 -1.15
N LEU A 99 5.62 7.06 -2.38
CA LEU A 99 6.18 7.74 -3.54
C LEU A 99 5.71 9.21 -3.64
N PHE A 100 4.43 9.47 -3.38
CA PHE A 100 3.78 10.73 -3.76
C PHE A 100 3.14 11.49 -2.57
N GLY A 101 3.17 10.91 -1.36
CA GLY A 101 2.55 11.53 -0.18
C GLY A 101 1.02 11.48 -0.22
N LYS A 102 0.39 12.42 0.48
CA LYS A 102 -1.06 12.51 0.66
C LYS A 102 -1.76 13.04 -0.60
N PRO A 103 -2.83 12.38 -1.12
CA PRO A 103 -3.63 12.90 -2.22
C PRO A 103 -4.57 14.02 -1.78
N ASN A 104 -5.05 14.82 -2.74
CA ASN A 104 -6.04 15.87 -2.50
C ASN A 104 -7.45 15.32 -2.33
N LYS A 105 -7.79 14.23 -3.06
CA LYS A 105 -9.11 13.60 -3.00
C LYS A 105 -9.00 12.09 -3.04
N VAL A 106 -9.95 11.45 -2.40
CA VAL A 106 -10.11 10.00 -2.32
C VAL A 106 -11.53 9.65 -2.76
N HIS A 107 -11.65 8.70 -3.69
CA HIS A 107 -12.93 8.11 -4.08
C HIS A 107 -12.79 6.60 -4.19
N TYR A 108 -13.70 5.84 -3.59
CA TYR A 108 -13.70 4.38 -3.64
C TYR A 108 -14.99 3.85 -4.22
N SER A 109 -14.90 2.92 -5.16
CA SER A 109 -16.03 2.23 -5.77
C SER A 109 -15.90 0.73 -5.48
N PRO A 110 -16.53 0.23 -4.38
CA PRO A 110 -16.47 -1.18 -3.99
C PRO A 110 -17.49 -2.04 -4.71
N ASN A 111 -17.16 -3.33 -4.92
CA ASN A 111 -18.11 -4.40 -5.12
C ASN A 111 -18.36 -5.09 -3.77
N ILE A 112 -19.62 -5.14 -3.35
CA ILE A 112 -20.01 -5.63 -2.02
C ILE A 112 -20.67 -7.00 -2.14
N VAL A 113 -20.19 -7.95 -1.32
CA VAL A 113 -20.80 -9.28 -1.14
C VAL A 113 -20.93 -9.52 0.37
N ASN A 114 -22.12 -9.90 0.85
CA ASN A 114 -22.41 -10.12 2.28
C ASN A 114 -21.90 -8.95 3.15
N ASP A 115 -22.19 -7.72 2.76
CA ASP A 115 -21.81 -6.46 3.42
C ASP A 115 -20.28 -6.19 3.50
N VAL A 116 -19.44 -6.93 2.78
CA VAL A 116 -17.99 -6.77 2.74
C VAL A 116 -17.54 -6.43 1.33
N ASP A 117 -16.61 -5.52 1.19
CA ASP A 117 -15.96 -5.23 -0.08
C ASP A 117 -15.04 -6.38 -0.50
N THR A 118 -15.35 -7.04 -1.59
CA THR A 118 -14.58 -8.18 -2.11
C THR A 118 -13.66 -7.81 -3.27
N SER A 119 -14.00 -6.75 -3.98
CA SER A 119 -13.15 -6.07 -4.96
C SER A 119 -13.52 -4.60 -5.03
N GLY A 120 -12.67 -3.78 -5.65
CA GLY A 120 -12.97 -2.36 -5.79
C GLY A 120 -11.87 -1.55 -6.47
N ILE A 121 -12.25 -0.33 -6.83
CA ILE A 121 -11.38 0.65 -7.47
C ILE A 121 -11.29 1.88 -6.56
N LEU A 122 -10.08 2.20 -6.13
CA LEU A 122 -9.76 3.40 -5.39
C LEU A 122 -9.10 4.39 -6.32
N LEU A 123 -9.70 5.57 -6.48
CA LEU A 123 -9.16 6.70 -7.21
C LEU A 123 -8.57 7.72 -6.23
N LEU A 124 -7.30 8.08 -6.43
CA LEU A 124 -6.62 9.12 -5.68
C LEU A 124 -6.26 10.27 -6.64
N GLU A 125 -6.65 11.50 -6.29
CA GLU A 125 -6.35 12.66 -7.09
C GLU A 125 -5.22 13.48 -6.46
N TYR A 126 -4.17 13.67 -7.22
CA TYR A 126 -3.08 14.63 -6.97
C TYR A 126 -3.23 15.84 -7.92
N ASP A 127 -2.48 16.93 -7.69
CA ASP A 127 -2.61 18.15 -8.47
C ASP A 127 -2.49 17.91 -9.98
N ASN A 128 -1.43 17.20 -10.39
CA ASN A 128 -1.07 17.06 -11.79
C ASN A 128 -1.32 15.65 -12.37
N PHE A 129 -1.70 14.66 -11.55
CA PHE A 129 -1.90 13.29 -12.00
C PHE A 129 -2.99 12.57 -11.20
N LYS A 130 -3.36 11.40 -11.68
CA LYS A 130 -4.35 10.52 -11.05
C LYS A 130 -3.76 9.15 -10.79
N VAL A 131 -4.21 8.52 -9.71
CA VAL A 131 -3.83 7.16 -9.34
C VAL A 131 -5.06 6.28 -9.24
N VAL A 132 -4.99 5.10 -9.83
CA VAL A 132 -6.01 4.05 -9.70
C VAL A 132 -5.40 2.86 -8.96
N CYS A 133 -5.96 2.52 -7.80
CA CYS A 133 -5.61 1.31 -7.06
C CYS A 133 -6.74 0.30 -7.18
N ILE A 134 -6.50 -0.80 -7.87
CA ILE A 134 -7.44 -1.90 -8.07
C ILE A 134 -7.06 -3.02 -7.11
N ALA A 135 -8.04 -3.60 -6.43
CA ALA A 135 -7.81 -4.79 -5.63
C ALA A 135 -9.04 -5.71 -5.68
N ALA A 136 -8.78 -7.03 -5.68
CA ALA A 136 -9.85 -8.02 -5.70
C ALA A 136 -9.44 -9.29 -4.94
N LYS A 137 -10.41 -9.86 -4.20
CA LYS A 137 -10.29 -11.16 -3.49
C LYS A 137 -11.23 -12.21 -4.08
N ASP A 138 -12.01 -11.84 -5.06
CA ASP A 138 -13.10 -12.59 -5.68
C ASP A 138 -12.84 -12.95 -7.14
N THR A 139 -11.68 -12.59 -7.69
CA THR A 139 -11.29 -12.88 -9.08
C THR A 139 -9.79 -13.16 -9.21
N PHE A 140 -9.42 -13.73 -10.36
CA PHE A 140 -8.03 -13.94 -10.77
C PHE A 140 -7.52 -12.75 -11.57
N ASN A 141 -6.32 -12.30 -11.28
CA ASN A 141 -5.56 -11.39 -12.13
C ASN A 141 -4.07 -11.50 -11.86
N ASN A 142 -3.24 -11.06 -12.81
CA ASN A 142 -1.83 -10.79 -12.57
C ASN A 142 -1.73 -9.41 -11.92
N SER A 143 -1.14 -9.35 -10.71
CA SER A 143 -0.88 -8.09 -10.02
C SER A 143 0.22 -7.32 -10.73
N TYR A 144 0.13 -5.98 -10.75
CA TYR A 144 1.10 -5.12 -11.41
C TYR A 144 1.05 -3.68 -10.90
N VAL A 145 2.08 -2.92 -11.23
CA VAL A 145 2.10 -1.45 -11.13
C VAL A 145 2.57 -0.87 -12.47
N ASN A 146 1.95 0.23 -12.91
CA ASN A 146 2.39 1.07 -14.00
C ASN A 146 2.46 2.53 -13.51
N ILE A 147 3.63 3.15 -13.57
CA ILE A 147 3.81 4.58 -13.30
C ILE A 147 4.19 5.24 -14.60
N GLN A 148 3.33 6.10 -15.14
CA GLN A 148 3.46 6.71 -16.46
C GLN A 148 3.87 8.16 -16.31
N GLY A 149 5.08 8.47 -16.76
CA GLY A 149 5.59 9.82 -16.92
C GLY A 149 5.60 10.27 -18.37
N ASP A 150 5.84 11.56 -18.62
CA ASP A 150 5.89 12.11 -19.98
C ASP A 150 7.21 11.78 -20.72
N GLN A 151 8.22 11.24 -20.00
CA GLN A 151 9.51 10.83 -20.57
C GLN A 151 9.79 9.32 -20.42
N GLY A 152 8.93 8.58 -19.74
CA GLY A 152 9.13 7.16 -19.53
C GLY A 152 8.05 6.49 -18.72
N ILE A 153 8.28 5.21 -18.39
CA ILE A 153 7.37 4.39 -17.59
C ILE A 153 8.18 3.52 -16.62
N ILE A 154 7.67 3.37 -15.40
CA ILE A 154 8.13 2.35 -14.45
C ILE A 154 7.03 1.30 -14.34
N LYS A 155 7.43 0.01 -14.43
CA LYS A 155 6.53 -1.13 -14.26
C LYS A 155 7.01 -2.05 -13.16
N VAL A 156 6.08 -2.58 -12.39
CA VAL A 156 6.29 -3.72 -11.49
C VAL A 156 5.46 -4.89 -12.01
N ILE A 157 6.09 -6.06 -12.13
CA ILE A 157 5.42 -7.30 -12.50
C ILE A 157 5.25 -8.11 -11.22
N GLY A 158 4.07 -8.03 -10.63
CA GLY A 158 3.74 -8.68 -9.37
C GLY A 158 3.03 -7.76 -8.37
N PRO A 159 2.69 -8.30 -7.19
CA PRO A 159 1.91 -7.58 -6.20
C PRO A 159 2.75 -6.52 -5.45
N THR A 160 2.10 -5.46 -5.03
CA THR A 160 2.71 -4.33 -4.33
C THR A 160 3.27 -4.67 -2.94
N ASN A 161 2.85 -5.79 -2.34
CA ASN A 161 3.41 -6.27 -1.06
C ASN A 161 4.77 -6.97 -1.20
N GLU A 162 5.21 -7.31 -2.42
CA GLU A 162 6.45 -8.03 -2.70
C GLU A 162 7.41 -7.26 -3.60
N VAL A 163 6.87 -6.44 -4.53
CA VAL A 163 7.66 -5.69 -5.53
C VAL A 163 8.79 -6.58 -6.10
N PRO A 164 8.45 -7.73 -6.72
CA PRO A 164 9.44 -8.78 -6.99
C PRO A 164 10.42 -8.40 -8.10
N ASN A 165 9.94 -7.72 -9.14
CA ASN A 165 10.75 -7.22 -10.26
C ASN A 165 10.21 -5.86 -10.68
N TYR A 166 11.08 -4.99 -11.17
CA TYR A 166 10.67 -3.74 -11.78
C TYR A 166 11.44 -3.46 -13.06
N SER A 167 10.86 -2.65 -13.93
CA SER A 167 11.53 -2.13 -15.13
C SER A 167 11.32 -0.63 -15.24
N ILE A 168 12.33 0.06 -15.77
CA ILE A 168 12.27 1.48 -16.12
C ILE A 168 12.55 1.57 -17.60
N GLN A 169 11.64 2.17 -18.35
CA GLN A 169 11.78 2.40 -19.78
C GLN A 169 11.62 3.88 -20.06
N THR A 170 12.64 4.48 -20.65
CA THR A 170 12.63 5.83 -21.22
C THR A 170 12.86 5.75 -22.72
N LYS A 171 12.91 6.91 -23.40
CA LYS A 171 13.21 6.96 -24.83
C LYS A 171 14.56 6.35 -25.16
N ASP A 172 15.56 6.54 -24.28
CA ASP A 172 16.97 6.24 -24.56
C ASP A 172 17.47 4.99 -23.80
N ASN A 173 16.72 4.49 -22.83
CA ASN A 173 17.15 3.40 -21.97
C ASN A 173 16.00 2.48 -21.57
N SER A 174 16.32 1.21 -21.31
CA SER A 174 15.41 0.23 -20.70
C SER A 174 16.20 -0.70 -19.80
N ILE A 175 15.79 -0.79 -18.54
CA ILE A 175 16.33 -1.70 -17.54
C ILE A 175 15.22 -2.57 -16.98
N GLU A 176 15.57 -3.80 -16.59
CA GLU A 176 14.71 -4.69 -15.81
C GLU A 176 15.58 -5.30 -14.71
N GLU A 177 15.14 -5.18 -13.46
CA GLU A 177 15.97 -5.51 -12.30
C GLU A 177 15.16 -6.18 -11.17
N ASN A 178 15.90 -6.92 -10.34
CA ASN A 178 15.47 -7.39 -9.04
C ASN A 178 16.64 -7.27 -8.05
N ASN A 179 16.63 -6.23 -7.25
CA ASN A 179 17.66 -5.91 -6.27
C ASN A 179 17.23 -6.26 -4.83
N ASN A 180 16.10 -6.96 -4.66
CA ASN A 180 15.65 -7.38 -3.34
C ASN A 180 16.70 -8.27 -2.65
N ILE A 181 17.07 -7.89 -1.43
CA ILE A 181 18.18 -8.48 -0.68
C ILE A 181 17.90 -9.90 -0.17
N HIS A 182 16.65 -10.35 -0.21
CA HIS A 182 16.23 -11.66 0.26
C HIS A 182 14.94 -12.10 -0.42
N SER A 183 14.74 -13.41 -0.60
CA SER A 183 13.52 -13.98 -1.20
C SER A 183 12.27 -13.86 -0.31
N HIS A 184 12.45 -13.78 1.02
CA HIS A 184 11.32 -13.61 1.94
C HIS A 184 11.01 -12.11 2.10
N ARG A 185 9.81 -11.70 1.70
CA ARG A 185 9.36 -10.31 1.64
C ARG A 185 9.49 -9.50 2.94
N MET A 186 9.40 -10.17 4.11
CA MET A 186 9.51 -9.50 5.41
C MET A 186 10.95 -9.31 5.91
N PHE A 187 11.95 -9.85 5.21
CA PHE A 187 13.33 -9.81 5.69
C PHE A 187 13.86 -8.38 5.82
N ALA A 188 13.67 -7.57 4.79
CA ALA A 188 14.14 -6.17 4.77
C ALA A 188 13.47 -5.32 5.86
N GLU A 189 12.16 -5.52 6.06
CA GLU A 189 11.36 -4.87 7.11
C GLU A 189 11.92 -5.19 8.51
N PHE A 190 12.06 -6.47 8.86
CA PHE A 190 12.60 -6.86 10.16
C PHE A 190 14.04 -6.41 10.38
N LYS A 191 14.87 -6.45 9.32
CA LYS A 191 16.23 -5.91 9.38
C LYS A 191 16.20 -4.42 9.75
N LYS A 192 15.37 -3.63 9.08
CA LYS A 192 15.23 -2.20 9.39
C LYS A 192 14.70 -1.95 10.80
N PHE A 193 13.72 -2.73 11.26
CA PHE A 193 13.21 -2.61 12.63
C PHE A 193 14.30 -2.84 13.69
N VAL A 194 15.14 -3.85 13.49
CA VAL A 194 16.28 -4.11 14.39
C VAL A 194 17.24 -2.92 14.40
N GLU A 195 17.57 -2.33 13.26
CA GLU A 195 18.40 -1.14 13.14
C GLU A 195 17.80 0.06 13.89
N VAL A 196 16.53 0.35 13.65
CA VAL A 196 15.80 1.47 14.27
C VAL A 196 15.74 1.33 15.81
N ILE A 197 15.45 0.11 16.30
CA ILE A 197 15.37 -0.15 17.74
C ILE A 197 16.74 -0.01 18.39
N ASN A 198 17.79 -0.60 17.81
CA ASN A 198 19.13 -0.57 18.37
C ASN A 198 19.73 0.85 18.39
N ASN A 199 19.44 1.65 17.38
CA ASN A 199 19.93 3.01 17.24
C ASN A 199 19.02 4.05 17.92
N LYS A 200 17.84 3.64 18.42
CA LYS A 200 16.79 4.55 18.91
C LYS A 200 16.48 5.67 17.91
N ASP A 201 16.27 5.27 16.65
CA ASP A 201 16.08 6.18 15.53
C ASP A 201 14.64 6.75 15.54
N PHE A 202 14.44 7.78 16.35
CA PHE A 202 13.17 8.48 16.46
C PHE A 202 12.88 9.37 15.24
N GLU A 203 13.88 9.79 14.49
CA GLU A 203 13.69 10.55 13.25
C GLU A 203 13.00 9.67 12.22
N PHE A 204 13.52 8.46 11.98
CA PHE A 204 12.86 7.47 11.13
C PHE A 204 11.43 7.14 11.59
N MET A 205 11.22 7.02 12.91
CA MET A 205 9.86 6.80 13.46
C MET A 205 8.91 7.94 13.07
N ASN A 206 9.35 9.20 13.13
CA ASN A 206 8.53 10.35 12.77
C ASN A 206 8.17 10.37 11.29
N ASP A 207 9.10 10.02 10.39
CA ASP A 207 8.83 9.88 8.96
C ASP A 207 7.79 8.78 8.70
N GLN A 208 7.92 7.64 9.39
CA GLN A 208 6.95 6.54 9.30
C GLN A 208 5.59 6.91 9.90
N LYS A 209 5.54 7.74 10.95
CA LYS A 209 4.29 8.28 11.51
C LYS A 209 3.53 9.08 10.47
N GLU A 210 4.17 10.03 9.78
CA GLU A 210 3.54 10.84 8.74
C GLU A 210 3.00 9.96 7.62
N HIS A 211 3.80 9.01 7.14
CA HIS A 211 3.41 8.04 6.14
C HIS A 211 2.16 7.24 6.57
N THR A 212 2.20 6.62 7.76
CA THR A 212 1.09 5.82 8.29
C THR A 212 -0.18 6.66 8.47
N LEU A 213 -0.08 7.90 8.97
CA LEU A 213 -1.23 8.78 9.12
C LEU A 213 -1.85 9.15 7.76
N ASN A 214 -1.04 9.40 6.73
CA ASN A 214 -1.55 9.65 5.38
C ASN A 214 -2.27 8.41 4.80
N VAL A 215 -1.75 7.21 5.03
CA VAL A 215 -2.41 5.95 4.66
C VAL A 215 -3.73 5.77 5.40
N MET A 216 -3.75 5.99 6.71
CA MET A 216 -4.96 5.85 7.53
C MET A 216 -6.04 6.87 7.15
N TYR A 217 -5.64 8.09 6.76
CA TYR A 217 -6.58 9.08 6.21
C TYR A 217 -7.26 8.55 4.95
N ILE A 218 -6.49 8.02 4.00
CA ILE A 218 -7.04 7.46 2.75
C ILE A 218 -7.95 6.27 3.05
N TYR A 219 -7.52 5.38 3.94
CA TYR A 219 -8.28 4.21 4.33
C TYR A 219 -9.65 4.58 4.95
N GLU A 220 -9.67 5.54 5.87
CA GLU A 220 -10.92 6.02 6.51
C GLU A 220 -11.83 6.73 5.51
N GLU A 221 -11.28 7.61 4.63
CA GLU A 221 -12.08 8.27 3.58
C GLU A 221 -12.69 7.25 2.62
N ALA A 222 -11.92 6.23 2.21
CA ALA A 222 -12.43 5.17 1.33
C ALA A 222 -13.53 4.32 1.99
N LYS A 223 -13.41 4.03 3.30
CA LYS A 223 -14.44 3.28 4.04
C LYS A 223 -15.82 3.92 4.01
N LYS A 224 -15.93 5.24 3.92
CA LYS A 224 -17.22 5.95 3.84
C LYS A 224 -18.06 5.49 2.65
N PHE A 225 -17.43 4.98 1.59
CA PHE A 225 -18.12 4.44 0.40
C PHE A 225 -18.56 2.98 0.56
N ILE A 226 -18.11 2.28 1.59
CA ILE A 226 -18.57 0.92 1.93
C ILE A 226 -19.78 0.99 2.86
N ASP A 227 -19.83 1.99 3.74
CA ASP A 227 -20.81 2.10 4.80
C ASP A 227 -22.06 2.92 4.40
N ASN A 228 -22.07 3.51 3.18
CA ASN A 228 -23.20 4.21 2.58
C ASN A 228 -23.96 3.28 1.60
#